data_db304f47c1528db3484ea9b04d6422ea
#
_entry.id   db304f47c1528db3484ea9b04d6422ea
#
_cell.length_a   1.000
_cell.length_b   1.000
_cell.length_c   1.000
_cell.angle_alpha   90.00
_cell.angle_beta   90.00
_cell.angle_gamma   90.00
#
_symmetry.space_group_name_H-M   'P 1'
#
loop_
_entity.id
_entity.type
_entity.pdbx_description
1 polymer ?
#
loop_
_entity_poly.entity_id
_entity_poly.type
_entity_poly.pdbx_seq_one_letter_code
_entity_poly.pdbx_strand_id
1 'polypeptide(L)'
;MSSPRIEHVNITVADPERTSGLMETLFDWHVRWSGPAQNGGHTIHVGSEDHYVALYTGGDAGQVADVFAKGRPLNHIGVEVDDLDATEARVIAAGLRPFSHADYEPGRRFYFLDPDGIEYEVVSYA
;
A
#
# COMPACT_ATOMS: atom_id res chain seq x y z
N MET A 1 -7.86 4.99 28.98
CA MET A 1 -6.86 4.29 28.16
C MET A 1 -7.49 3.77 26.89
N SER A 2 -6.87 4.04 25.78
CA SER A 2 -7.38 3.57 24.50
C SER A 2 -6.97 2.11 24.26
N SER A 3 -7.71 1.42 23.41
CA SER A 3 -7.35 0.07 23.00
C SER A 3 -6.08 0.09 22.15
N PRO A 4 -5.28 -0.95 22.21
CA PRO A 4 -4.18 -1.09 21.25
C PRO A 4 -4.71 -1.08 19.82
N ARG A 5 -3.91 -0.56 18.92
CA ARG A 5 -4.28 -0.47 17.51
C ARG A 5 -3.06 -0.75 16.65
N ILE A 6 -3.31 -1.16 15.43
CA ILE A 6 -2.24 -1.38 14.48
C ILE A 6 -1.69 0.01 14.07
N GLU A 7 -0.40 0.21 14.27
CA GLU A 7 0.27 1.46 13.90
C GLU A 7 0.80 1.39 12.48
N HIS A 8 1.42 0.27 12.12
CA HIS A 8 2.00 0.12 10.79
C HIS A 8 2.01 -1.33 10.35
N VAL A 9 2.18 -1.51 9.05
CA VAL A 9 2.45 -2.78 8.41
C VAL A 9 3.78 -2.64 7.69
N ASN A 10 4.64 -3.65 7.79
CA ASN A 10 5.92 -3.66 7.09
C ASN A 10 5.84 -4.66 5.94
N ILE A 11 6.10 -4.19 4.73
CA ILE A 11 6.13 -5.05 3.55
C ILE A 11 7.48 -4.89 2.85
N THR A 12 7.94 -5.97 2.26
CA THR A 12 9.17 -5.96 1.48
C THR A 12 8.82 -5.68 0.03
N VAL A 13 9.48 -4.70 -0.57
CA VAL A 13 9.23 -4.28 -1.94
C VAL A 13 10.56 -4.17 -2.68
N ALA A 14 10.49 -4.21 -4.01
CA ALA A 14 11.70 -4.11 -4.82
C ALA A 14 12.29 -2.71 -4.78
N ASP A 15 11.46 -1.68 -4.77
CA ASP A 15 11.90 -0.28 -4.89
C ASP A 15 11.03 0.59 -3.97
N PRO A 16 11.47 0.85 -2.73
CA PRO A 16 10.69 1.66 -1.80
C PRO A 16 10.38 3.06 -2.30
N GLU A 17 11.29 3.69 -3.05
CA GLU A 17 11.04 5.01 -3.62
C GLU A 17 9.88 4.99 -4.60
N ARG A 18 9.84 3.98 -5.46
CA ARG A 18 8.74 3.83 -6.41
C ARG A 18 7.42 3.62 -5.69
N THR A 19 7.40 2.73 -4.71
CA THR A 19 6.16 2.41 -4.00
C THR A 19 5.69 3.58 -3.15
N SER A 20 6.60 4.28 -2.45
CA SER A 20 6.19 5.44 -1.67
C SER A 20 5.65 6.55 -2.55
N GLY A 21 6.29 6.81 -3.70
CA GLY A 21 5.80 7.80 -4.65
C GLY A 21 4.41 7.46 -5.17
N LEU A 22 4.16 6.18 -5.43
CA LEU A 22 2.84 5.72 -5.84
C LEU A 22 1.81 6.00 -4.75
N MET A 23 2.13 5.68 -3.50
CA MET A 23 1.20 5.89 -2.39
C MET A 23 0.93 7.37 -2.12
N GLU A 24 1.93 8.23 -2.32
CA GLU A 24 1.70 9.67 -2.25
C GLU A 24 0.72 10.12 -3.33
N THR A 25 0.86 9.61 -4.54
CA THR A 25 0.00 9.96 -5.66
C THR A 25 -1.43 9.43 -5.47
N LEU A 26 -1.57 8.17 -5.04
CA LEU A 26 -2.88 7.52 -4.96
C LEU A 26 -3.67 7.96 -3.73
N PHE A 27 -3.01 8.10 -2.59
CA PHE A 27 -3.69 8.26 -1.31
C PHE A 27 -3.42 9.58 -0.62
N ASP A 28 -2.61 10.43 -1.22
CA ASP A 28 -2.22 11.72 -0.62
C ASP A 28 -1.50 11.51 0.72
N TRP A 29 -0.82 10.38 0.86
CA TRP A 29 0.06 10.11 1.99
C TRP A 29 1.37 10.85 1.80
N HIS A 30 2.18 10.87 2.85
CA HIS A 30 3.50 11.50 2.78
C HIS A 30 4.54 10.60 3.42
N VAL A 31 5.79 10.81 3.06
CA VAL A 31 6.90 10.10 3.66
C VAL A 31 7.12 10.69 5.05
N ARG A 32 7.01 9.84 6.07
CA ARG A 32 7.18 10.24 7.46
C ARG A 32 8.63 10.10 7.89
N TRP A 33 9.35 9.15 7.33
CA TRP A 33 10.73 8.87 7.66
C TRP A 33 11.32 7.93 6.61
N SER A 34 12.64 8.05 6.39
CA SER A 34 13.35 7.09 5.55
C SER A 34 14.78 6.98 6.06
N GLY A 35 15.40 5.82 5.82
CA GLY A 35 16.77 5.63 6.24
C GLY A 35 17.26 4.21 6.02
N PRO A 36 18.51 3.94 6.44
CA PRO A 36 19.07 2.60 6.28
C PRO A 36 18.35 1.60 7.18
N ALA A 37 18.32 0.37 6.73
CA ALA A 37 17.74 -0.76 7.46
C ALA A 37 18.78 -1.85 7.60
N GLN A 38 18.38 -2.95 8.23
CA GLN A 38 19.28 -4.06 8.47
C GLN A 38 19.71 -4.71 7.16
N ASN A 39 20.85 -5.39 7.20
CA ASN A 39 21.37 -6.19 6.07
C ASN A 39 21.64 -5.36 4.81
N GLY A 40 22.09 -4.11 4.99
CA GLY A 40 22.36 -3.24 3.86
C GLY A 40 21.11 -2.76 3.15
N GLY A 41 19.96 -2.89 3.80
CA GLY A 41 18.69 -2.50 3.21
C GLY A 41 18.34 -1.05 3.44
N HIS A 42 17.11 -0.74 3.07
CA HIS A 42 16.58 0.63 3.14
C HIS A 42 15.10 0.55 3.46
N THR A 43 14.60 1.51 4.24
CA THR A 43 13.19 1.54 4.62
C THR A 43 12.64 2.95 4.44
N ILE A 44 11.41 3.03 3.93
CA ILE A 44 10.65 4.28 3.85
C ILE A 44 9.33 4.06 4.58
N HIS A 45 8.98 5.00 5.46
CA HIS A 45 7.68 5.02 6.13
C HIS A 45 6.78 6.02 5.43
N VAL A 46 5.68 5.55 4.84
CA VAL A 46 4.74 6.40 4.11
C VAL A 46 3.35 6.20 4.66
N GLY A 47 2.64 7.29 4.91
CA GLY A 47 1.30 7.20 5.47
C GLY A 47 0.75 8.54 5.90
N SER A 48 -0.07 8.51 6.92
CA SER A 48 -0.70 9.69 7.50
C SER A 48 -0.18 9.92 8.91
N GLU A 49 -0.83 10.82 9.65
CA GLU A 49 -0.45 11.10 11.04
C GLU A 49 -0.67 9.91 11.95
N ASP A 50 -1.66 9.07 11.65
CA ASP A 50 -2.09 8.03 12.57
C ASP A 50 -1.55 6.65 12.24
N HIS A 51 -1.07 6.44 11.00
CA HIS A 51 -0.63 5.12 10.56
C HIS A 51 0.33 5.26 9.39
N TYR A 52 1.06 4.19 9.12
CA TYR A 52 1.92 4.17 7.94
C TYR A 52 2.21 2.75 7.49
N VAL A 53 2.70 2.63 6.28
CA VAL A 53 3.26 1.40 5.74
C VAL A 53 4.78 1.57 5.71
N ALA A 54 5.49 0.62 6.26
CA ALA A 54 6.95 0.58 6.19
C ALA A 54 7.34 -0.24 4.97
N LEU A 55 8.05 0.39 4.05
CA LEU A 55 8.46 -0.21 2.78
C LEU A 55 9.93 -0.58 2.91
N TYR A 56 10.22 -1.88 3.05
CA TYR A 56 11.56 -2.38 3.26
C TYR A 56 12.09 -3.01 1.98
N THR A 57 13.38 -2.84 1.72
CA THR A 57 14.10 -3.63 0.73
C THR A 57 15.43 -4.06 1.33
N GLY A 58 15.85 -5.28 1.03
CA GLY A 58 17.13 -5.78 1.48
C GLY A 58 18.26 -5.39 0.54
N GLY A 59 19.48 -5.87 0.86
CA GLY A 59 20.64 -5.58 0.03
C GLY A 59 20.58 -6.21 -1.36
N ASP A 60 19.71 -7.21 -1.54
CA ASP A 60 19.52 -7.88 -2.82
C ASP A 60 18.13 -7.53 -3.39
N ALA A 61 17.82 -6.25 -3.42
CA ALA A 61 16.56 -5.75 -3.91
C ALA A 61 16.25 -6.26 -5.32
N GLY A 62 14.97 -6.42 -5.61
CA GLY A 62 14.51 -6.89 -6.91
C GLY A 62 14.11 -8.35 -6.93
N GLN A 63 14.41 -9.11 -5.87
CA GLN A 63 14.05 -10.52 -5.82
C GLN A 63 12.75 -10.80 -5.07
N VAL A 64 12.19 -9.78 -4.46
CA VAL A 64 11.07 -9.93 -3.55
C VAL A 64 9.80 -10.40 -4.27
N ALA A 65 9.60 -9.98 -5.51
CA ALA A 65 8.42 -10.35 -6.28
C ALA A 65 8.30 -11.85 -6.51
N ASP A 66 9.43 -12.55 -6.50
CA ASP A 66 9.44 -13.99 -6.74
C ASP A 66 8.92 -14.78 -5.55
N VAL A 67 8.86 -14.17 -4.37
CA VAL A 67 8.48 -14.87 -3.14
C VAL A 67 7.09 -14.49 -2.65
N PHE A 68 6.51 -13.42 -3.16
CA PHE A 68 5.18 -13.03 -2.72
C PHE A 68 4.13 -13.95 -3.34
N ALA A 69 3.25 -14.45 -2.49
CA ALA A 69 2.09 -15.22 -2.92
C ALA A 69 0.88 -14.66 -2.20
N LYS A 70 -0.11 -14.17 -2.96
CA LYS A 70 -1.32 -13.63 -2.39
C LYS A 70 -2.01 -14.66 -1.50
N GLY A 71 -2.39 -14.23 -0.30
CA GLY A 71 -3.08 -15.10 0.64
C GLY A 71 -2.16 -15.97 1.47
N ARG A 72 -0.82 -15.77 1.38
CA ARG A 72 0.14 -16.62 2.08
C ARG A 72 1.34 -15.80 2.57
N PRO A 73 1.26 -15.23 3.73
CA PRO A 73 0.10 -15.04 4.62
C PRO A 73 -0.66 -13.77 4.35
N LEU A 74 -0.12 -12.82 3.57
CA LEU A 74 -0.79 -11.55 3.30
C LEU A 74 -1.79 -11.71 2.17
N ASN A 75 -3.05 -11.32 2.40
CA ASN A 75 -4.06 -11.34 1.36
C ASN A 75 -4.09 -9.99 0.63
N HIS A 76 -4.36 -8.93 1.35
CA HIS A 76 -4.37 -7.58 0.77
C HIS A 76 -4.28 -6.55 1.89
N ILE A 77 -4.04 -5.30 1.49
CA ILE A 77 -4.06 -4.15 2.38
C ILE A 77 -5.27 -3.32 2.01
N GLY A 78 -6.11 -2.99 3.00
CA GLY A 78 -7.30 -2.18 2.78
C GLY A 78 -7.01 -0.71 3.09
N VAL A 79 -7.45 0.18 2.20
CA VAL A 79 -7.31 1.63 2.37
C VAL A 79 -8.69 2.25 2.24
N GLU A 80 -9.10 2.98 3.26
CA GLU A 80 -10.36 3.72 3.24
C GLU A 80 -10.11 5.10 2.67
N VAL A 81 -10.96 5.52 1.73
CA VAL A 81 -10.89 6.85 1.13
C VAL A 81 -12.27 7.49 1.16
N ASP A 82 -12.31 8.81 1.05
CA ASP A 82 -13.58 9.53 1.00
C ASP A 82 -14.17 9.53 -0.40
N ASP A 83 -13.34 9.65 -1.43
CA ASP A 83 -13.78 9.76 -2.81
C ASP A 83 -13.22 8.59 -3.61
N LEU A 84 -14.02 7.54 -3.72
CA LEU A 84 -13.60 6.32 -4.40
C LEU A 84 -13.31 6.55 -5.87
N ASP A 85 -14.19 7.31 -6.54
CA ASP A 85 -14.06 7.53 -7.98
C ASP A 85 -12.80 8.33 -8.31
N ALA A 86 -12.48 9.34 -7.50
CA ALA A 86 -11.26 10.12 -7.69
C ALA A 86 -10.01 9.24 -7.48
N THR A 87 -10.04 8.37 -6.48
CA THR A 87 -8.92 7.46 -6.24
C THR A 87 -8.75 6.47 -7.38
N GLU A 88 -9.87 5.94 -7.90
CA GLU A 88 -9.80 5.03 -9.04
C GLU A 88 -9.18 5.71 -10.26
N ALA A 89 -9.53 6.97 -10.51
CA ALA A 89 -8.94 7.73 -11.62
C ALA A 89 -7.43 7.87 -11.46
N ARG A 90 -6.95 8.08 -10.23
CA ARG A 90 -5.51 8.15 -9.97
C ARG A 90 -4.82 6.81 -10.19
N VAL A 91 -5.46 5.71 -9.81
CA VAL A 91 -4.93 4.36 -10.03
C VAL A 91 -4.75 4.13 -11.54
N ILE A 92 -5.77 4.45 -12.33
CA ILE A 92 -5.71 4.30 -13.79
C ILE A 92 -4.61 5.21 -14.37
N ALA A 93 -4.54 6.46 -13.93
CA ALA A 93 -3.54 7.41 -14.42
C ALA A 93 -2.12 6.95 -14.09
N ALA A 94 -1.95 6.20 -13.00
CA ALA A 94 -0.64 5.66 -12.61
C ALA A 94 -0.27 4.40 -13.41
N GLY A 95 -1.12 3.96 -14.33
CA GLY A 95 -0.85 2.78 -15.16
C GLY A 95 -1.26 1.47 -14.51
N LEU A 96 -2.00 1.53 -13.42
CA LEU A 96 -2.48 0.33 -12.73
C LEU A 96 -3.90 0.02 -13.14
N ARG A 97 -4.36 -1.19 -12.84
CA ARG A 97 -5.64 -1.68 -13.33
C ARG A 97 -6.60 -1.99 -12.19
N PRO A 98 -7.66 -1.19 -11.99
CA PRO A 98 -8.71 -1.54 -11.03
C PRO A 98 -9.47 -2.79 -11.45
N PHE A 99 -9.87 -3.60 -10.49
CA PHE A 99 -10.66 -4.80 -10.74
C PHE A 99 -11.54 -5.12 -9.54
N SER A 100 -12.45 -6.08 -9.70
CA SER A 100 -13.34 -6.61 -8.66
C SER A 100 -14.15 -5.52 -7.98
N HIS A 101 -14.73 -4.63 -8.79
CA HIS A 101 -15.61 -3.58 -8.28
C HIS A 101 -16.81 -4.19 -7.58
N ALA A 102 -17.20 -3.61 -6.44
CA ALA A 102 -18.37 -4.05 -5.70
C ALA A 102 -19.02 -2.86 -5.02
N ASP A 103 -20.35 -2.89 -4.99
CA ASP A 103 -21.14 -1.85 -4.36
C ASP A 103 -22.22 -2.53 -3.51
N TYR A 104 -21.87 -2.84 -2.27
CA TYR A 104 -22.78 -3.46 -1.33
C TYR A 104 -22.47 -2.93 0.06
N GLU A 105 -23.47 -3.06 0.94
CA GLU A 105 -23.26 -2.63 2.32
C GLU A 105 -22.05 -3.34 2.93
N PRO A 106 -21.18 -2.61 3.65
CA PRO A 106 -21.40 -1.21 4.05
C PRO A 106 -20.82 -0.15 3.13
N GLY A 107 -20.20 -0.49 1.99
CA GLY A 107 -19.60 0.52 1.13
C GLY A 107 -19.24 0.02 -0.24
N ARG A 108 -18.73 0.94 -1.07
CA ARG A 108 -18.24 0.64 -2.40
C ARG A 108 -16.73 0.40 -2.34
N ARG A 109 -16.23 -0.46 -3.24
CA ARG A 109 -14.80 -0.81 -3.26
C ARG A 109 -14.33 -1.25 -4.62
N PHE A 110 -13.02 -1.20 -4.80
CA PHE A 110 -12.33 -1.84 -5.90
C PHE A 110 -10.96 -2.29 -5.42
N TYR A 111 -10.27 -3.07 -6.25
CA TYR A 111 -8.95 -3.63 -5.92
C TYR A 111 -7.97 -3.28 -7.03
N PHE A 112 -6.69 -3.26 -6.69
CA PHE A 112 -5.63 -3.18 -7.70
C PHE A 112 -4.38 -3.86 -7.16
N LEU A 113 -3.48 -4.23 -8.09
CA LEU A 113 -2.17 -4.77 -7.73
C LEU A 113 -1.14 -3.69 -7.94
N ASP A 114 -0.20 -3.57 -6.98
CA ASP A 114 0.92 -2.66 -7.14
C ASP A 114 2.02 -3.31 -7.99
N PRO A 115 3.12 -2.59 -8.30
CA PRO A 115 4.17 -3.18 -9.12
C PRO A 115 4.84 -4.42 -8.51
N ASP A 116 4.72 -4.63 -7.22
CA ASP A 116 5.27 -5.82 -6.55
C ASP A 116 4.27 -6.96 -6.45
N GLY A 117 3.07 -6.77 -7.01
CA GLY A 117 2.03 -7.79 -6.97
C GLY A 117 1.22 -7.82 -5.70
N ILE A 118 1.42 -6.86 -4.81
CA ILE A 118 0.63 -6.78 -3.58
C ILE A 118 -0.74 -6.20 -3.92
N GLU A 119 -1.78 -6.86 -3.43
CA GLU A 119 -3.15 -6.43 -3.69
C GLU A 119 -3.59 -5.39 -2.66
N TYR A 120 -4.24 -4.36 -3.16
CA TYR A 120 -4.87 -3.33 -2.33
C TYR A 120 -6.36 -3.32 -2.57
N GLU A 121 -7.11 -3.15 -1.49
CA GLU A 121 -8.55 -2.88 -1.56
C GLU A 121 -8.74 -1.41 -1.22
N VAL A 122 -9.43 -0.68 -2.10
CA VAL A 122 -9.80 0.71 -1.82
C VAL A 122 -11.29 0.73 -1.53
N VAL A 123 -11.67 1.26 -0.40
CA VAL A 123 -13.07 1.21 0.06
C VAL A 123 -13.50 2.59 0.53
N SER A 124 -14.75 2.92 0.27
CA SER A 124 -15.38 4.14 0.77
C SER A 124 -16.70 3.79 1.45
N TYR A 125 -16.89 4.36 2.61
CA TYR A 125 -18.14 4.23 3.37
C TYR A 125 -18.98 5.50 3.29
N ALA A 126 -18.53 6.46 2.47
CA ALA A 126 -19.25 7.71 2.27
C ALA A 126 -20.48 7.53 1.38
#